data_8a0320bff58efcfed3245aee7d57c042
#
_entry.id   8a0320bff58efcfed3245aee7d57c042
#
_cell.length_a   1.000
_cell.length_b   1.000
_cell.length_c   1.000
_cell.angle_alpha   90.00
_cell.angle_beta   90.00
_cell.angle_gamma   90.00
#
_symmetry.space_group_name_H-M   'P 1'
#
loop_
_entity.id
_entity.type
_entity.pdbx_description
1 polymer ?
#
loop_
_entity_poly.entity_id
_entity_poly.type
_entity_poly.pdbx_seq_one_letter_code
_entity_poly.pdbx_strand_id
1 'polypeptide(L)'
;MKKRIKIAFACYLVAIIIIAAFGVIYLFRSEFMPYHASAVGKPWAEVSPSFQVLILAMMKAIGGTCLTVVMLELILLLIPFRQGFAWARWAIPFGGILISTGSLYAMLFVGMNTSASPPYFAPVLALSVILIGMALSIKKPKVIEA
;
A
#
# COMPACT_ATOMS: atom_id res chain seq x y z
N MET A 1 -17.73 0.52 -19.69
CA MET A 1 -17.75 0.27 -18.23
C MET A 1 -18.94 0.99 -17.59
N LYS A 2 -19.74 0.29 -16.75
CA LYS A 2 -20.83 0.92 -15.96
C LYS A 2 -20.23 1.93 -14.95
N LYS A 3 -20.97 2.99 -14.58
CA LYS A 3 -20.50 4.07 -13.67
C LYS A 3 -19.81 3.52 -12.40
N ARG A 4 -20.38 2.49 -11.78
CA ARG A 4 -19.80 1.84 -10.57
C ARG A 4 -18.40 1.26 -10.81
N ILE A 5 -18.18 0.60 -11.95
CA ILE A 5 -16.87 0.00 -12.29
C ILE A 5 -15.82 1.09 -12.56
N LYS A 6 -16.25 2.23 -13.12
CA LYS A 6 -15.35 3.40 -13.27
C LYS A 6 -14.93 3.96 -11.92
N ILE A 7 -15.84 4.03 -10.94
CA ILE A 7 -15.51 4.48 -9.58
C ILE A 7 -14.59 3.46 -8.88
N ALA A 8 -14.87 2.16 -9.00
CA ALA A 8 -13.99 1.12 -8.47
C ALA A 8 -12.58 1.18 -9.07
N PHE A 9 -12.48 1.41 -10.37
CA PHE A 9 -11.20 1.63 -11.07
C PHE A 9 -10.44 2.82 -10.46
N ALA A 10 -11.12 3.95 -10.26
CA ALA A 10 -10.51 5.14 -9.66
C ALA A 10 -10.05 4.87 -8.21
N CYS A 11 -10.84 4.15 -7.41
CA CYS A 11 -10.45 3.75 -6.05
C CYS A 11 -9.16 2.91 -6.05
N TYR A 12 -9.07 1.89 -6.90
CA TYR A 12 -7.87 1.07 -7.02
C TYR A 12 -6.66 1.88 -7.51
N LEU A 13 -6.85 2.77 -8.47
CA LEU A 13 -5.78 3.63 -8.96
C LEU A 13 -5.26 4.56 -7.84
N VAL A 14 -6.14 5.13 -7.02
CA VAL A 14 -5.74 5.96 -5.87
C VAL A 14 -4.95 5.14 -4.86
N ALA A 15 -5.38 3.92 -4.53
CA ALA A 15 -4.62 3.03 -3.64
C ALA A 15 -3.23 2.71 -4.19
N ILE A 16 -3.14 2.37 -5.48
CA ILE A 16 -1.88 2.10 -6.17
C ILE A 16 -0.94 3.31 -6.09
N ILE A 17 -1.45 4.53 -6.27
CA ILE A 17 -0.66 5.77 -6.16
C ILE A 17 -0.13 5.96 -4.74
N ILE A 18 -0.94 5.70 -3.70
CA ILE A 18 -0.51 5.78 -2.31
C ILE A 18 0.61 4.78 -2.03
N ILE A 19 0.45 3.53 -2.45
CA ILE A 19 1.47 2.48 -2.26
C ILE A 19 2.74 2.81 -3.05
N ALA A 20 2.60 3.35 -4.27
CA ALA A 20 3.73 3.78 -5.11
C ALA A 20 4.54 4.90 -4.44
N ALA A 21 3.86 5.92 -3.91
CA ALA A 21 4.52 7.02 -3.21
C ALA A 21 5.33 6.52 -2.01
N PHE A 22 4.75 5.61 -1.21
CA PHE A 22 5.45 4.98 -0.10
C PHE A 22 6.66 4.16 -0.59
N GLY A 23 6.49 3.36 -1.63
CA GLY A 23 7.56 2.55 -2.22
C GLY A 23 8.73 3.40 -2.72
N VAL A 24 8.44 4.50 -3.43
CA VAL A 24 9.46 5.44 -3.92
C VAL A 24 10.22 6.10 -2.77
N ILE A 25 9.50 6.60 -1.76
CA ILE A 25 10.14 7.23 -0.58
C ILE A 25 11.09 6.23 0.09
N TYR A 26 10.66 5.01 0.36
CA TYR A 26 11.47 4.00 1.03
C TYR A 26 12.67 3.53 0.20
N LEU A 27 12.52 3.44 -1.12
CA LEU A 27 13.59 2.98 -2.01
C LEU A 27 14.72 4.01 -2.17
N PHE A 28 14.36 5.29 -2.28
CA PHE A 28 15.33 6.33 -2.64
C PHE A 28 15.84 7.15 -1.46
N ARG A 29 15.28 6.98 -0.27
CA ARG A 29 15.75 7.72 0.90
C ARG A 29 17.14 7.26 1.34
N SER A 30 17.99 8.22 1.74
CA SER A 30 19.36 7.99 2.17
C SER A 30 19.54 7.83 3.69
N GLU A 31 18.48 8.09 4.46
CA GLU A 31 18.43 7.96 5.91
C GLU A 31 17.07 7.44 6.36
N PHE A 32 16.93 7.02 7.59
CA PHE A 32 15.64 6.51 8.07
C PHE A 32 14.57 7.61 8.20
N MET A 33 13.30 7.19 8.31
CA MET A 33 12.17 8.11 8.48
C MET A 33 12.21 8.77 9.86
N PRO A 34 11.68 10.00 10.04
CA PRO A 34 11.67 10.69 11.33
C PRO A 34 11.11 9.86 12.48
N TYR A 35 10.08 9.08 12.27
CA TYR A 35 9.52 8.21 13.31
C TYR A 35 10.43 7.03 13.66
N HIS A 36 11.34 6.61 12.76
CA HIS A 36 12.37 5.63 13.09
C HIS A 36 13.39 6.22 14.07
N ALA A 37 13.74 7.51 13.96
CA ALA A 37 14.59 8.19 14.94
C ALA A 37 13.99 8.11 16.34
N SER A 38 12.69 8.40 16.45
CA SER A 38 11.97 8.27 17.72
C SER A 38 11.91 6.82 18.23
N ALA A 39 11.77 5.84 17.33
CA ALA A 39 11.78 4.43 17.70
C ALA A 39 13.14 3.95 18.20
N VAL A 40 14.22 4.39 17.56
CA VAL A 40 15.61 4.04 17.91
C VAL A 40 16.10 4.85 19.11
N GLY A 41 15.49 6.02 19.41
CA GLY A 41 15.90 6.95 20.46
C GLY A 41 17.17 7.73 20.15
N LYS A 42 17.59 7.78 18.86
CA LYS A 42 18.81 8.45 18.39
C LYS A 42 18.60 9.08 17.01
N PRO A 43 19.23 10.23 16.73
CA PRO A 43 19.28 10.77 15.39
C PRO A 43 20.13 9.89 14.47
N TRP A 44 19.92 10.01 13.15
CA TRP A 44 20.63 9.20 12.15
C TRP A 44 22.15 9.22 12.29
N ALA A 45 22.74 10.38 12.54
CA ALA A 45 24.18 10.56 12.66
C ALA A 45 24.82 9.80 13.84
N GLU A 46 24.03 9.46 14.87
CA GLU A 46 24.50 8.73 16.05
C GLU A 46 24.27 7.21 15.96
N VAL A 47 23.63 6.75 14.88
CA VAL A 47 23.44 5.31 14.61
C VAL A 47 24.76 4.75 14.05
N SER A 48 25.22 3.61 14.57
CA SER A 48 26.47 3.01 14.08
C SER A 48 26.37 2.67 12.58
N PRO A 49 27.48 2.78 11.82
CA PRO A 49 27.47 2.57 10.37
C PRO A 49 26.89 1.20 9.94
N SER A 50 27.14 0.15 10.68
CA SER A 50 26.61 -1.19 10.39
C SER A 50 25.08 -1.25 10.50
N PHE A 51 24.50 -0.59 11.54
CA PHE A 51 23.05 -0.48 11.66
C PHE A 51 22.44 0.45 10.61
N GLN A 52 23.12 1.52 10.21
CA GLN A 52 22.67 2.37 9.11
C GLN A 52 22.52 1.56 7.81
N VAL A 53 23.52 0.76 7.48
CA VAL A 53 23.47 -0.11 6.28
C VAL A 53 22.30 -1.10 6.38
N LEU A 54 22.11 -1.73 7.53
CA LEU A 54 21.02 -2.70 7.74
C LEU A 54 19.65 -2.04 7.59
N ILE A 55 19.43 -0.90 8.24
CA ILE A 55 18.16 -0.17 8.18
C ILE A 55 17.85 0.27 6.74
N LEU A 56 18.84 0.83 6.04
CA LEU A 56 18.66 1.23 4.64
C LEU A 56 18.40 0.04 3.72
N ALA A 57 19.07 -1.09 3.93
CA ALA A 57 18.81 -2.31 3.17
C ALA A 57 17.36 -2.79 3.34
N MET A 58 16.86 -2.82 4.59
CA MET A 58 15.47 -3.17 4.89
C MET A 58 14.48 -2.17 4.26
N MET A 59 14.75 -0.87 4.35
CA MET A 59 13.91 0.14 3.71
C MET A 59 13.86 -0.03 2.19
N LYS A 60 15.01 -0.28 1.55
CA LYS A 60 15.09 -0.52 0.10
C LYS A 60 14.35 -1.81 -0.32
N ALA A 61 14.44 -2.87 0.47
CA ALA A 61 13.69 -4.10 0.24
C ALA A 61 12.17 -3.86 0.32
N ILE A 62 11.71 -3.15 1.35
CA ILE A 62 10.29 -2.78 1.49
C ILE A 62 9.84 -1.90 0.32
N GLY A 63 10.62 -0.87 -0.03
CA GLY A 63 10.33 0.02 -1.16
C GLY A 63 10.23 -0.73 -2.48
N GLY A 64 11.19 -1.63 -2.76
CA GLY A 64 11.19 -2.49 -3.94
C GLY A 64 9.98 -3.42 -3.99
N THR A 65 9.62 -4.03 -2.87
CA THR A 65 8.41 -4.89 -2.76
C THR A 65 7.13 -4.09 -3.05
N CYS A 66 7.00 -2.88 -2.48
CA CYS A 66 5.85 -2.01 -2.77
C CYS A 66 5.76 -1.68 -4.26
N LEU A 67 6.86 -1.32 -4.91
CA LEU A 67 6.87 -1.01 -6.34
C LEU A 67 6.58 -2.24 -7.21
N THR A 68 7.02 -3.43 -6.81
CA THR A 68 6.67 -4.69 -7.48
C THR A 68 5.15 -4.92 -7.43
N VAL A 69 4.53 -4.77 -6.25
CA VAL A 69 3.07 -4.88 -6.10
C VAL A 69 2.35 -3.84 -6.96
N VAL A 70 2.81 -2.58 -6.95
CA VAL A 70 2.27 -1.50 -7.79
C VAL A 70 2.29 -1.87 -9.26
N MET A 71 3.40 -2.38 -9.79
CA MET A 71 3.51 -2.80 -11.19
C MET A 71 2.52 -3.91 -11.53
N LEU A 72 2.43 -4.93 -10.70
CA LEU A 72 1.49 -6.04 -10.89
C LEU A 72 0.03 -5.56 -10.84
N GLU A 73 -0.31 -4.73 -9.87
CA GLU A 73 -1.68 -4.20 -9.73
C GLU A 73 -2.04 -3.25 -10.87
N LEU A 74 -1.10 -2.45 -11.38
CA LEU A 74 -1.33 -1.63 -12.58
C LEU A 74 -1.63 -2.49 -13.80
N ILE A 75 -0.87 -3.56 -14.03
CA ILE A 75 -1.13 -4.51 -15.13
C ILE A 75 -2.53 -5.11 -14.98
N LEU A 76 -2.88 -5.58 -13.77
CA LEU A 76 -4.19 -6.16 -13.48
C LEU A 76 -5.32 -5.15 -13.67
N LEU A 77 -5.11 -3.91 -13.27
CA LEU A 77 -6.11 -2.85 -13.38
C LEU A 77 -6.32 -2.40 -14.82
N LEU A 78 -5.22 -2.20 -15.56
CA LEU A 78 -5.28 -1.65 -16.91
C LEU A 78 -5.70 -2.68 -17.98
N ILE A 79 -5.43 -3.96 -17.78
CA ILE A 79 -5.70 -5.02 -18.76
C ILE A 79 -6.92 -5.84 -18.32
N PRO A 80 -6.83 -6.84 -17.44
CA PRO A 80 -7.97 -7.75 -17.22
C PRO A 80 -9.16 -7.08 -16.52
N PHE A 81 -8.93 -6.11 -15.62
CA PHE A 81 -10.05 -5.40 -14.98
C PHE A 81 -10.86 -4.56 -15.99
N ARG A 82 -10.18 -3.83 -16.89
CA ARG A 82 -10.85 -3.05 -17.95
C ARG A 82 -11.55 -3.93 -18.96
N GLN A 83 -11.01 -5.10 -19.25
CA GLN A 83 -11.63 -6.09 -20.12
C GLN A 83 -12.84 -6.79 -19.46
N GLY A 84 -13.04 -6.60 -18.14
CA GLY A 84 -14.20 -7.12 -17.44
C GLY A 84 -14.02 -8.51 -16.84
N PHE A 85 -12.80 -9.06 -16.83
CA PHE A 85 -12.53 -10.37 -16.23
C PHE A 85 -12.91 -10.39 -14.73
N ALA A 86 -13.75 -11.36 -14.36
CA ALA A 86 -14.31 -11.45 -13.01
C ALA A 86 -13.22 -11.68 -11.94
N TRP A 87 -12.22 -12.48 -12.25
CA TRP A 87 -11.12 -12.78 -11.32
C TRP A 87 -10.28 -11.56 -10.97
N ALA A 88 -10.10 -10.61 -11.89
CA ALA A 88 -9.34 -9.38 -11.64
C ALA A 88 -9.96 -8.50 -10.54
N ARG A 89 -11.29 -8.60 -10.35
CA ARG A 89 -12.03 -7.88 -9.31
C ARG A 89 -11.70 -8.39 -7.90
N TRP A 90 -11.11 -9.57 -7.80
CA TRP A 90 -10.63 -10.17 -6.55
C TRP A 90 -9.12 -10.05 -6.41
N ALA A 91 -8.37 -10.27 -7.49
CA ALA A 91 -6.92 -10.26 -7.47
C ALA A 91 -6.35 -8.90 -7.02
N ILE A 92 -6.86 -7.79 -7.57
CA ILE A 92 -6.41 -6.44 -7.22
C ILE A 92 -6.65 -6.13 -5.72
N PRO A 93 -7.89 -6.21 -5.18
CA PRO A 93 -8.06 -5.89 -3.76
C PRO A 93 -7.31 -6.85 -2.83
N PHE A 94 -7.10 -8.11 -3.22
CA PHE A 94 -6.35 -9.05 -2.41
C PHE A 94 -4.88 -8.62 -2.24
N GLY A 95 -4.20 -8.25 -3.32
CA GLY A 95 -2.82 -7.74 -3.26
C GLY A 95 -2.72 -6.45 -2.46
N GLY A 96 -3.59 -5.48 -2.74
CA GLY A 96 -3.63 -4.21 -2.03
C GLY A 96 -3.97 -4.33 -0.54
N ILE A 97 -4.86 -5.25 -0.15
CA ILE A 97 -5.16 -5.54 1.26
C ILE A 97 -3.94 -6.13 1.95
N LEU A 98 -3.26 -7.12 1.35
CA LEU A 98 -2.08 -7.75 1.94
C LEU A 98 -0.97 -6.74 2.22
N ILE A 99 -0.61 -5.92 1.25
CA ILE A 99 0.47 -4.94 1.43
C ILE A 99 0.09 -3.84 2.44
N SER A 100 -1.17 -3.37 2.42
CA SER A 100 -1.64 -2.32 3.33
C SER A 100 -1.76 -2.82 4.77
N THR A 101 -2.29 -4.03 4.99
CA THR A 101 -2.39 -4.63 6.33
C THR A 101 -1.03 -4.98 6.89
N GLY A 102 -0.10 -5.52 6.07
CA GLY A 102 1.27 -5.78 6.49
C GLY A 102 2.00 -4.51 6.90
N SER A 103 1.86 -3.43 6.13
CA SER A 103 2.43 -2.12 6.47
C SER A 103 1.82 -1.55 7.76
N LEU A 104 0.50 -1.64 7.91
CA LEU A 104 -0.20 -1.18 9.12
C LEU A 104 0.24 -1.98 10.35
N TYR A 105 0.35 -3.31 10.22
CA TYR A 105 0.85 -4.17 11.30
C TYR A 105 2.26 -3.78 11.75
N ALA A 106 3.18 -3.58 10.81
CA ALA A 106 4.55 -3.16 11.14
C ALA A 106 4.57 -1.80 11.85
N MET A 107 3.77 -0.84 11.39
CA MET A 107 3.65 0.48 12.03
C MET A 107 3.06 0.38 13.44
N LEU A 108 2.01 -0.42 13.62
CA LEU A 108 1.41 -0.67 14.93
C LEU A 108 2.41 -1.33 15.89
N PHE A 109 3.15 -2.33 15.40
CA PHE A 109 4.18 -2.99 16.20
C PHE A 109 5.23 -2.01 16.71
N VAL A 110 5.71 -1.11 15.84
CA VAL A 110 6.67 -0.05 16.24
C VAL A 110 6.03 0.92 17.24
N GLY A 111 4.83 1.43 16.96
CA GLY A 111 4.18 2.41 17.83
C GLY A 111 3.76 1.87 19.19
N MET A 112 3.47 0.56 19.30
CA MET A 112 3.13 -0.08 20.59
C MET A 112 4.34 -0.44 21.43
N ASN A 113 5.51 -0.61 20.82
CA ASN A 113 6.75 -1.04 21.51
C ASN A 113 7.79 0.08 21.66
N THR A 114 7.52 1.27 21.13
CA THR A 114 8.44 2.42 21.21
C THR A 114 7.65 3.72 21.41
N SER A 115 8.36 4.83 21.63
CA SER A 115 7.76 6.17 21.68
C SER A 115 7.46 6.78 20.30
N ALA A 116 7.66 6.03 19.22
CA ALA A 116 7.43 6.51 17.86
C ALA A 116 5.94 6.65 17.52
N SER A 117 5.64 7.63 16.68
CA SER A 117 4.30 7.83 16.09
C SER A 117 4.37 7.67 14.57
N PRO A 118 4.26 6.43 14.05
CA PRO A 118 4.26 6.17 12.61
C PRO A 118 3.06 6.80 11.88
N PRO A 119 3.15 7.08 10.58
CA PRO A 119 2.08 7.69 9.81
C PRO A 119 1.00 6.67 9.41
N TYR A 120 0.21 6.20 10.37
CA TYR A 120 -0.87 5.19 10.18
C TYR A 120 -1.90 5.58 9.12
N PHE A 121 -2.09 6.88 8.87
CA PHE A 121 -3.09 7.37 7.94
C PHE A 121 -2.90 6.83 6.51
N ALA A 122 -1.66 6.62 6.07
CA ALA A 122 -1.37 6.20 4.70
C ALA A 122 -1.87 4.77 4.39
N PRO A 123 -1.50 3.72 5.16
CA PRO A 123 -2.04 2.38 4.93
C PRO A 123 -3.54 2.28 5.26
N VAL A 124 -4.06 3.04 6.22
CA VAL A 124 -5.51 3.07 6.52
C VAL A 124 -6.29 3.67 5.36
N LEU A 125 -5.82 4.76 4.77
CA LEU A 125 -6.45 5.36 3.60
C LEU A 125 -6.41 4.41 2.40
N ALA A 126 -5.24 3.81 2.10
CA ALA A 126 -5.12 2.83 1.02
C ALA A 126 -6.11 1.67 1.20
N LEU A 127 -6.15 1.07 2.40
CA LEU A 127 -7.07 -0.02 2.73
C LEU A 127 -8.54 0.41 2.55
N SER A 128 -8.91 1.60 3.02
CA SER A 128 -10.28 2.12 2.92
C SER A 128 -10.73 2.26 1.47
N VAL A 129 -9.91 2.86 0.60
CA VAL A 129 -10.27 3.03 -0.81
C VAL A 129 -10.27 1.70 -1.56
N ILE A 130 -9.41 0.73 -1.19
CA ILE A 130 -9.43 -0.63 -1.75
C ILE A 130 -10.75 -1.33 -1.40
N LEU A 131 -11.19 -1.28 -0.15
CA LEU A 131 -12.44 -1.90 0.30
C LEU A 131 -13.67 -1.27 -0.38
N ILE A 132 -13.67 0.05 -0.57
CA ILE A 132 -14.71 0.75 -1.37
C ILE A 132 -14.70 0.25 -2.82
N GLY A 133 -13.53 0.20 -3.45
CA GLY A 133 -13.37 -0.31 -4.82
C GLY A 133 -13.87 -1.75 -4.95
N MET A 134 -13.52 -2.60 -3.99
CA MET A 134 -13.95 -3.99 -3.92
C MET A 134 -15.49 -4.10 -3.81
N ALA A 135 -16.11 -3.39 -2.87
CA ALA A 135 -17.55 -3.38 -2.70
C ALA A 135 -18.30 -2.91 -3.95
N LEU A 136 -17.73 -1.95 -4.68
CA LEU A 136 -18.28 -1.44 -5.93
C LEU A 136 -18.08 -2.40 -7.10
N SER A 137 -16.98 -3.14 -7.18
CA SER A 137 -16.65 -4.01 -8.31
C SER A 137 -17.34 -5.37 -8.23
N ILE A 138 -17.58 -5.93 -7.04
CA ILE A 138 -18.09 -7.29 -6.82
C ILE A 138 -19.62 -7.35 -6.85
N LYS A 139 -20.36 -6.32 -6.41
CA LYS A 139 -21.83 -6.35 -6.41
C LYS A 139 -22.37 -6.68 -7.82
N LYS A 140 -23.10 -7.79 -7.95
CA LYS A 140 -23.88 -8.11 -9.15
C LYS A 140 -24.88 -6.97 -9.44
N PRO A 141 -25.11 -6.58 -10.71
CA PRO A 141 -26.24 -5.70 -11.02
C PRO A 141 -27.53 -6.39 -10.57
N LYS A 142 -28.45 -5.66 -9.91
CA LYS A 142 -29.82 -6.16 -9.70
C LYS A 142 -30.37 -6.54 -11.05
N VAL A 143 -30.71 -7.80 -11.24
CA VAL A 143 -31.57 -8.23 -12.35
C VAL A 143 -32.93 -7.61 -12.03
N ILE A 144 -33.34 -6.64 -12.82
CA ILE A 144 -34.73 -6.18 -12.83
C ILE A 144 -35.45 -7.31 -13.57
N GLU A 145 -36.10 -8.20 -12.84
CA GLU A 145 -37.07 -9.10 -13.42
C GLU A 145 -38.19 -8.23 -13.97
N ALA A 146 -38.35 -8.33 -15.31
CA ALA A 146 -39.43 -7.67 -16.03
C ALA A 146 -40.72 -8.46 -15.89
#